data_8a0b8ac6793d92c7cf2e057a4e9b9dd5
#
_entry.id   8a0b8ac6793d92c7cf2e057a4e9b9dd5
#
_cell.length_a   1.000
_cell.length_b   1.000
_cell.length_c   1.000
_cell.angle_alpha   90.00
_cell.angle_beta   90.00
_cell.angle_gamma   90.00
#
_symmetry.space_group_name_H-M   'P 1'
#
loop_
_entity.id
_entity.type
_entity.pdbx_description
1 polymer ?
#
loop_
_entity_poly.entity_id
_entity_poly.type
_entity_poly.pdbx_seq_one_letter_code
_entity_poly.pdbx_strand_id
1 'polypeptide(L)'
;LIVFAIVSPFWSLFDQKASTWVLQGKEMVLPHDEWWWPSWLVQEAAQMQALNPLLVMLLIPFNNLVLYPALSKMGFQVTALRRMGWGIAFSGLAWVIAGMIQLQIDGGDPTSLAWQILPYALLTFGEVLVSATGLEFAYSQAPQPMKGVIMSFWLLSVTFGNVWVLLTNAGVKSEVMVAQIAASGMSENAFLMFFFAGFAFVAAVIFALYAKRYPMQDYYRAA
;
A
#
# COMPACT_ATOMS: atom_id res chain seq x y z
N LEU A 1 12.20 -6.03 -15.78
CA LEU A 1 11.18 -7.02 -15.40
C LEU A 1 11.27 -7.40 -13.93
N ILE A 2 12.46 -7.70 -13.37
CA ILE A 2 12.61 -8.11 -11.96
C ILE A 2 12.05 -7.05 -11.01
N VAL A 3 12.28 -5.76 -11.26
CA VAL A 3 11.70 -4.64 -10.47
C VAL A 3 10.17 -4.80 -10.36
N PHE A 4 9.49 -5.10 -11.46
CA PHE A 4 8.03 -5.23 -11.49
C PHE A 4 7.55 -6.46 -10.72
N ALA A 5 8.30 -7.57 -10.78
CA ALA A 5 7.98 -8.75 -9.98
C ALA A 5 8.09 -8.47 -8.47
N ILE A 6 9.12 -7.70 -8.04
CA ILE A 6 9.32 -7.35 -6.63
C ILE A 6 8.32 -6.27 -6.16
N VAL A 7 7.70 -5.52 -7.07
CA VAL A 7 6.64 -4.54 -6.76
C VAL A 7 5.27 -5.19 -6.60
N SER A 8 5.03 -6.37 -7.17
CA SER A 8 3.71 -7.03 -7.11
C SER A 8 3.17 -7.24 -5.68
N PRO A 9 3.97 -7.51 -4.62
CA PRO A 9 3.49 -7.49 -3.24
C PRO A 9 2.82 -6.18 -2.81
N PHE A 10 3.30 -5.04 -3.27
CA PHE A 10 2.65 -3.75 -3.00
C PHE A 10 1.21 -3.73 -3.53
N TRP A 11 1.00 -4.22 -4.75
CA TRP A 11 -0.34 -4.27 -5.34
C TRP A 11 -1.29 -5.19 -4.59
N SER A 12 -0.78 -6.29 -4.01
CA SER A 12 -1.60 -7.16 -3.16
C SER A 12 -2.12 -6.44 -1.92
N LEU A 13 -1.28 -5.63 -1.26
CA LEU A 13 -1.69 -4.83 -0.11
C LEU A 13 -2.70 -3.77 -0.52
N PHE A 14 -2.44 -3.11 -1.65
CA PHE A 14 -3.29 -2.03 -2.13
C PHE A 14 -4.70 -2.51 -2.48
N ASP A 15 -4.82 -3.63 -3.19
CA ASP A 15 -6.11 -4.17 -3.61
C ASP A 15 -6.85 -4.88 -2.47
N GLN A 16 -6.14 -5.54 -1.56
CA GLN A 16 -6.73 -6.19 -0.39
C GLN A 16 -7.46 -5.20 0.54
N LYS A 17 -7.04 -3.93 0.62
CA LYS A 17 -7.73 -2.92 1.44
C LYS A 17 -9.22 -2.78 1.07
N ALA A 18 -9.54 -2.96 -0.21
CA ALA A 18 -10.92 -2.81 -0.70
C ALA A 18 -11.91 -3.83 -0.09
N SER A 19 -11.40 -4.96 0.41
CA SER A 19 -12.19 -5.94 1.15
C SER A 19 -11.94 -5.85 2.65
N THR A 20 -10.71 -6.05 3.10
CA THR A 20 -10.38 -6.20 4.51
C THR A 20 -10.67 -4.94 5.34
N TRP A 21 -10.31 -3.76 4.84
CA TRP A 21 -10.56 -2.51 5.58
C TRP A 21 -12.03 -2.07 5.55
N VAL A 22 -12.78 -2.44 4.51
CA VAL A 22 -14.23 -2.21 4.49
C VAL A 22 -14.94 -3.10 5.49
N LEU A 23 -14.53 -4.38 5.61
CA LEU A 23 -15.05 -5.28 6.64
C LEU A 23 -14.75 -4.77 8.04
N GLN A 24 -13.50 -4.36 8.31
CA GLN A 24 -13.12 -3.72 9.56
C GLN A 24 -13.98 -2.48 9.85
N GLY A 25 -14.17 -1.61 8.86
CA GLY A 25 -14.95 -0.38 9.03
C GLY A 25 -16.43 -0.63 9.35
N LYS A 26 -17.00 -1.78 8.95
CA LYS A 26 -18.37 -2.16 9.33
C LYS A 26 -18.51 -2.53 10.81
N GLU A 27 -17.42 -2.92 11.45
CA GLU A 27 -17.35 -3.24 12.89
C GLU A 27 -17.08 -1.99 13.73
N MET A 28 -16.77 -0.84 13.09
CA MET A 28 -16.40 0.42 13.73
C MET A 28 -17.61 1.34 13.91
N VAL A 29 -17.50 2.26 14.86
CA VAL A 29 -18.53 3.28 15.12
C VAL A 29 -18.36 4.45 14.15
N LEU A 30 -19.45 4.87 13.52
CA LEU A 30 -19.44 6.06 12.66
C LEU A 30 -19.14 7.31 13.50
N PRO A 31 -18.26 8.21 13.04
CA PRO A 31 -17.77 9.36 13.83
C PRO A 31 -18.75 10.54 13.83
N HIS A 32 -20.05 10.30 13.83
CA HIS A 32 -21.07 11.34 13.75
C HIS A 32 -21.14 12.23 15.00
N ASP A 33 -20.71 11.72 16.13
CA ASP A 33 -20.67 12.44 17.40
C ASP A 33 -19.36 13.26 17.60
N GLU A 34 -18.42 13.13 16.70
CA GLU A 34 -17.16 13.86 16.74
C GLU A 34 -17.37 15.31 16.26
N TRP A 35 -17.04 16.30 17.09
CA TRP A 35 -17.25 17.72 16.81
C TRP A 35 -16.58 18.25 15.54
N TRP A 36 -15.50 17.58 15.08
CA TRP A 36 -14.72 17.93 13.90
C TRP A 36 -15.14 17.13 12.64
N TRP A 37 -16.04 16.15 12.80
CA TRP A 37 -16.47 15.28 11.71
C TRP A 37 -17.88 15.66 11.26
N PRO A 38 -18.05 16.14 10.02
CA PRO A 38 -19.39 16.43 9.50
C PRO A 38 -20.22 15.15 9.38
N SER A 39 -21.40 15.13 10.00
CA SER A 39 -22.29 13.96 9.99
C SER A 39 -22.75 13.49 8.60
N TRP A 40 -22.64 14.36 7.60
CA TRP A 40 -22.96 14.05 6.21
C TRP A 40 -21.81 13.42 5.42
N LEU A 41 -20.58 13.45 5.91
CA LEU A 41 -19.38 13.13 5.14
C LEU A 41 -19.23 11.62 4.88
N VAL A 42 -19.51 10.77 5.87
CA VAL A 42 -19.41 9.31 5.74
C VAL A 42 -20.63 8.70 6.42
N GLN A 43 -21.42 7.95 5.65
CA GLN A 43 -22.59 7.22 6.14
C GLN A 43 -22.34 5.71 6.20
N GLU A 44 -21.36 5.23 5.43
CA GLU A 44 -21.00 3.82 5.33
C GLU A 44 -19.48 3.64 5.27
N ALA A 45 -18.98 2.54 5.84
CA ALA A 45 -17.57 2.21 5.87
C ALA A 45 -16.91 2.17 4.47
N ALA A 46 -17.64 1.74 3.45
CA ALA A 46 -17.13 1.66 2.08
C ALA A 46 -16.77 3.04 1.51
N GLN A 47 -17.41 4.11 1.98
CA GLN A 47 -17.14 5.48 1.53
C GLN A 47 -15.75 5.98 1.94
N MET A 48 -15.13 5.36 2.96
CA MET A 48 -13.76 5.67 3.35
C MET A 48 -12.74 5.43 2.21
N GLN A 49 -13.07 4.59 1.24
CA GLN A 49 -12.23 4.39 0.06
C GLN A 49 -12.06 5.67 -0.79
N ALA A 50 -13.00 6.61 -0.71
CA ALA A 50 -12.90 7.90 -1.39
C ALA A 50 -11.74 8.78 -0.87
N LEU A 51 -11.21 8.48 0.32
CA LEU A 51 -9.99 9.13 0.83
C LEU A 51 -8.79 8.89 -0.09
N ASN A 52 -8.69 7.72 -0.71
CA ASN A 52 -7.54 7.39 -1.54
C ASN A 52 -7.39 8.35 -2.74
N PRO A 53 -8.34 8.52 -3.67
CA PRO A 53 -8.19 9.45 -4.78
C PRO A 53 -8.04 10.91 -4.31
N LEU A 54 -8.73 11.32 -3.24
CA LEU A 54 -8.58 12.65 -2.67
C LEU A 54 -7.14 12.89 -2.20
N LEU A 55 -6.57 11.97 -1.44
CA LEU A 55 -5.21 12.06 -0.94
C LEU A 55 -4.17 11.97 -2.07
N VAL A 56 -4.41 11.16 -3.11
CA VAL A 56 -3.53 11.11 -4.30
C VAL A 56 -3.42 12.50 -4.94
N MET A 57 -4.56 13.19 -5.14
CA MET A 57 -4.59 14.53 -5.72
C MET A 57 -3.79 15.55 -4.89
N LEU A 58 -3.75 15.40 -3.57
CA LEU A 58 -3.01 16.28 -2.66
C LEU A 58 -1.54 15.87 -2.54
N LEU A 59 -1.27 14.58 -2.46
CA LEU A 59 0.08 14.05 -2.18
C LEU A 59 1.01 14.14 -3.39
N ILE A 60 0.52 14.03 -4.63
CA ILE A 60 1.37 14.15 -5.82
C ILE A 60 2.02 15.55 -5.89
N PRO A 61 1.27 16.66 -5.87
CA PRO A 61 1.88 17.99 -5.87
C PRO A 61 2.70 18.25 -4.60
N PHE A 62 2.24 17.81 -3.43
CA PHE A 62 2.99 17.95 -2.19
C PHE A 62 4.37 17.25 -2.26
N ASN A 63 4.43 16.04 -2.75
CA ASN A 63 5.68 15.31 -2.91
C ASN A 63 6.64 16.03 -3.87
N ASN A 64 6.14 16.48 -5.01
CA ASN A 64 6.97 17.09 -6.05
C ASN A 64 7.43 18.52 -5.68
N LEU A 65 6.57 19.30 -5.04
CA LEU A 65 6.87 20.71 -4.76
C LEU A 65 7.51 20.93 -3.38
N VAL A 66 7.25 20.06 -2.42
CA VAL A 66 7.69 20.23 -1.04
C VAL A 66 8.62 19.11 -0.59
N LEU A 67 8.14 17.87 -0.59
CA LEU A 67 8.86 16.76 0.06
C LEU A 67 10.17 16.43 -0.66
N TYR A 68 10.17 16.21 -1.97
CA TYR A 68 11.39 15.83 -2.70
C TYR A 68 12.44 16.95 -2.73
N PRO A 69 12.08 18.23 -2.94
CA PRO A 69 13.04 19.33 -2.80
C PRO A 69 13.60 19.47 -1.38
N ALA A 70 12.78 19.29 -0.33
CA ALA A 70 13.23 19.35 1.05
C ALA A 70 14.24 18.22 1.36
N LEU A 71 13.94 16.99 0.98
CA LEU A 71 14.82 15.83 1.16
C LEU A 71 16.15 16.01 0.39
N SER A 72 16.08 16.55 -0.83
CA SER A 72 17.28 16.83 -1.63
C SER A 72 18.18 17.90 -0.98
N LYS A 73 17.59 18.96 -0.41
CA LYS A 73 18.34 19.98 0.36
C LYS A 73 18.99 19.39 1.62
N MET A 74 18.40 18.37 2.23
CA MET A 74 18.97 17.65 3.37
C MET A 74 20.06 16.63 2.96
N GLY A 75 20.41 16.54 1.66
CA GLY A 75 21.42 15.62 1.16
C GLY A 75 20.92 14.21 0.86
N PHE A 76 19.62 13.94 0.98
CA PHE A 76 19.06 12.65 0.61
C PHE A 76 18.89 12.53 -0.91
N GLN A 77 19.49 11.51 -1.52
CA GLN A 77 19.29 11.21 -2.93
C GLN A 77 17.92 10.53 -3.13
N VAL A 78 16.97 11.28 -3.67
CA VAL A 78 15.57 10.82 -3.90
C VAL A 78 15.48 10.16 -5.28
N THR A 79 16.11 8.99 -5.46
CA THR A 79 16.06 8.23 -6.70
C THR A 79 14.71 7.49 -6.84
N ALA A 80 14.30 7.17 -8.08
CA ALA A 80 13.06 6.44 -8.35
C ALA A 80 12.98 5.12 -7.55
N LEU A 81 14.01 4.31 -7.56
CA LEU A 81 14.02 3.05 -6.81
C LEU A 81 13.94 3.24 -5.29
N ARG A 82 14.57 4.29 -4.74
CA ARG A 82 14.45 4.60 -3.30
C ARG A 82 13.02 5.00 -2.95
N ARG A 83 12.35 5.84 -3.76
CA ARG A 83 10.95 6.21 -3.56
C ARG A 83 10.06 4.98 -3.54
N MET A 84 10.22 4.08 -4.53
CA MET A 84 9.43 2.84 -4.59
C MET A 84 9.65 1.95 -3.37
N GLY A 85 10.91 1.75 -2.94
CA GLY A 85 11.22 0.97 -1.74
C GLY A 85 10.58 1.55 -0.46
N TRP A 86 10.63 2.88 -0.30
CA TRP A 86 9.96 3.57 0.81
C TRP A 86 8.44 3.42 0.73
N GLY A 87 7.87 3.51 -0.49
CA GLY A 87 6.44 3.33 -0.69
C GLY A 87 5.95 1.94 -0.26
N ILE A 88 6.70 0.88 -0.56
CA ILE A 88 6.39 -0.48 -0.10
C ILE A 88 6.47 -0.56 1.43
N ALA A 89 7.47 0.08 2.06
CA ALA A 89 7.59 0.09 3.52
C ALA A 89 6.45 0.86 4.20
N PHE A 90 6.04 2.02 3.67
CA PHE A 90 4.90 2.77 4.18
C PHE A 90 3.58 2.00 4.04
N SER A 91 3.41 1.24 2.98
CA SER A 91 2.24 0.35 2.84
C SER A 91 2.23 -0.72 3.94
N GLY A 92 3.39 -1.31 4.24
CA GLY A 92 3.51 -2.25 5.36
C GLY A 92 3.14 -1.62 6.70
N LEU A 93 3.60 -0.38 6.95
CA LEU A 93 3.25 0.36 8.16
C LEU A 93 1.74 0.66 8.25
N ALA A 94 1.11 1.00 7.12
CA ALA A 94 -0.34 1.20 7.06
C ALA A 94 -1.11 -0.06 7.51
N TRP A 95 -0.65 -1.24 7.07
CA TRP A 95 -1.25 -2.51 7.46
C TRP A 95 -0.98 -2.90 8.92
N VAL A 96 0.17 -2.51 9.50
CA VAL A 96 0.41 -2.65 10.95
C VAL A 96 -0.63 -1.84 11.74
N ILE A 97 -0.84 -0.58 11.35
CA ILE A 97 -1.80 0.30 12.04
C ILE A 97 -3.22 -0.24 11.90
N ALA A 98 -3.62 -0.69 10.70
CA ALA A 98 -4.91 -1.32 10.51
C ALA A 98 -5.07 -2.58 11.38
N GLY A 99 -4.03 -3.40 11.51
CA GLY A 99 -4.00 -4.56 12.41
C GLY A 99 -4.14 -4.18 13.88
N MET A 100 -3.48 -3.11 14.32
CA MET A 100 -3.62 -2.60 15.69
C MET A 100 -5.04 -2.11 15.98
N ILE A 101 -5.67 -1.41 15.03
CA ILE A 101 -7.08 -1.01 15.11
C ILE A 101 -7.97 -2.25 15.22
N GLN A 102 -7.70 -3.31 14.43
CA GLN A 102 -8.47 -4.54 14.49
C GLN A 102 -8.37 -5.22 15.85
N LEU A 103 -7.19 -5.24 16.47
CA LEU A 103 -7.03 -5.82 17.81
C LEU A 103 -7.85 -5.05 18.88
N GLN A 104 -8.00 -3.74 18.74
CA GLN A 104 -8.86 -2.95 19.63
C GLN A 104 -10.34 -3.33 19.45
N ILE A 105 -10.78 -3.47 18.20
CA ILE A 105 -12.15 -3.90 17.86
C ILE A 105 -12.42 -5.30 18.44
N ASP A 106 -11.48 -6.24 18.22
CA ASP A 106 -11.56 -7.61 18.72
C ASP A 106 -11.60 -7.66 20.27
N GLY A 107 -10.98 -6.67 20.93
CA GLY A 107 -11.05 -6.47 22.39
C GLY A 107 -12.41 -5.94 22.90
N GLY A 108 -13.31 -5.57 21.99
CA GLY A 108 -14.65 -5.03 22.32
C GLY A 108 -14.68 -3.52 22.53
N ASP A 109 -13.59 -2.80 22.25
CA ASP A 109 -13.56 -1.35 22.36
C ASP A 109 -14.32 -0.68 21.21
N PRO A 110 -15.24 0.26 21.49
CA PRO A 110 -15.96 1.02 20.46
C PRO A 110 -15.00 1.96 19.74
N THR A 111 -14.41 1.49 18.65
CA THR A 111 -13.40 2.22 17.88
C THR A 111 -14.06 3.05 16.78
N SER A 112 -13.76 4.35 16.74
CA SER A 112 -14.29 5.27 15.73
C SER A 112 -13.71 4.98 14.34
N LEU A 113 -14.54 4.99 13.31
CA LEU A 113 -14.15 4.83 11.89
C LEU A 113 -13.13 5.89 11.44
N ALA A 114 -13.08 7.05 12.11
CA ALA A 114 -12.11 8.09 11.85
C ALA A 114 -10.65 7.62 11.98
N TRP A 115 -10.37 6.62 12.81
CA TRP A 115 -9.02 6.05 12.94
C TRP A 115 -8.51 5.41 11.64
N GLN A 116 -9.40 5.00 10.74
CA GLN A 116 -8.98 4.48 9.43
C GLN A 116 -8.34 5.54 8.52
N ILE A 117 -8.53 6.83 8.80
CA ILE A 117 -7.85 7.91 8.03
C ILE A 117 -6.34 7.69 8.03
N LEU A 118 -5.76 7.29 9.16
CA LEU A 118 -4.31 7.13 9.30
C LEU A 118 -3.74 6.03 8.40
N PRO A 119 -4.24 4.77 8.44
CA PRO A 119 -3.77 3.74 7.51
C PRO A 119 -4.10 4.07 6.05
N TYR A 120 -5.24 4.70 5.73
CA TYR A 120 -5.53 5.16 4.37
C TYR A 120 -4.52 6.21 3.90
N ALA A 121 -4.16 7.18 4.74
CA ALA A 121 -3.17 8.21 4.40
C ALA A 121 -1.78 7.61 4.15
N LEU A 122 -1.33 6.69 4.99
CA LEU A 122 -0.04 6.03 4.83
C LEU A 122 0.01 5.11 3.61
N LEU A 123 -1.06 4.35 3.35
CA LEU A 123 -1.13 3.48 2.18
C LEU A 123 -1.16 4.31 0.89
N THR A 124 -1.93 5.40 0.85
CA THR A 124 -1.98 6.30 -0.31
C THR A 124 -0.65 7.02 -0.51
N PHE A 125 0.03 7.42 0.58
CA PHE A 125 1.38 7.96 0.47
C PHE A 125 2.34 6.93 -0.15
N GLY A 126 2.28 5.67 0.31
CA GLY A 126 3.02 4.56 -0.30
C GLY A 126 2.67 4.37 -1.78
N GLU A 127 1.39 4.45 -2.13
CA GLU A 127 0.91 4.35 -3.51
C GLU A 127 1.52 5.42 -4.42
N VAL A 128 1.49 6.68 -4.01
CA VAL A 128 2.07 7.79 -4.81
C VAL A 128 3.56 7.58 -5.01
N LEU A 129 4.28 7.07 -3.98
CA LEU A 129 5.71 6.77 -4.10
C LEU A 129 5.99 5.57 -5.01
N VAL A 130 5.12 4.58 -5.11
CA VAL A 130 5.29 3.39 -5.95
C VAL A 130 4.74 3.60 -7.34
N SER A 131 3.46 3.97 -7.47
CA SER A 131 2.75 3.94 -8.75
C SER A 131 3.23 5.03 -9.71
N ALA A 132 3.24 6.30 -9.28
CA ALA A 132 3.68 7.41 -10.11
C ALA A 132 5.16 7.26 -10.50
N THR A 133 6.00 6.95 -9.51
CA THR A 133 7.45 6.76 -9.73
C THR A 133 7.74 5.51 -10.56
N GLY A 134 6.99 4.43 -10.35
CA GLY A 134 7.17 3.18 -11.09
C GLY A 134 6.81 3.29 -12.56
N LEU A 135 5.75 4.04 -12.89
CA LEU A 135 5.39 4.35 -14.27
C LEU A 135 6.48 5.20 -14.95
N GLU A 136 6.94 6.26 -14.28
CA GLU A 136 8.05 7.10 -14.78
C GLU A 136 9.32 6.27 -14.98
N PHE A 137 9.67 5.43 -14.00
CA PHE A 137 10.82 4.53 -14.08
C PHE A 137 10.66 3.52 -15.23
N ALA A 138 9.52 2.86 -15.36
CA ALA A 138 9.26 1.91 -16.43
C ALA A 138 9.45 2.55 -17.80
N TYR A 139 8.95 3.77 -17.97
CA TYR A 139 9.03 4.51 -19.22
C TYR A 139 10.46 4.99 -19.52
N SER A 140 11.21 5.45 -18.51
CA SER A 140 12.59 5.96 -18.68
C SER A 140 13.60 4.86 -18.97
N GLN A 141 13.39 3.65 -18.42
CA GLN A 141 14.28 2.50 -18.58
C GLN A 141 13.97 1.68 -19.85
N ALA A 142 12.93 2.03 -20.60
CA ALA A 142 12.52 1.32 -21.79
C ALA A 142 13.08 1.94 -23.06
N PRO A 143 13.77 1.18 -23.95
CA PRO A 143 14.08 1.64 -25.28
C PRO A 143 12.82 2.04 -26.05
N GLN A 144 12.89 3.04 -26.94
CA GLN A 144 11.74 3.58 -27.66
C GLN A 144 10.79 2.51 -28.27
N PRO A 145 11.29 1.48 -29.01
CA PRO A 145 10.42 0.48 -29.60
C PRO A 145 9.77 -0.47 -28.58
N MET A 146 10.25 -0.52 -27.33
CA MET A 146 9.80 -1.44 -26.29
C MET A 146 8.94 -0.79 -25.22
N LYS A 147 8.68 0.52 -25.28
CA LYS A 147 7.93 1.24 -24.23
C LYS A 147 6.56 0.63 -23.96
N GLY A 148 5.80 0.30 -25.01
CA GLY A 148 4.49 -0.34 -24.85
C GLY A 148 4.57 -1.70 -24.16
N VAL A 149 5.55 -2.51 -24.51
CA VAL A 149 5.78 -3.83 -23.90
C VAL A 149 6.14 -3.69 -22.41
N ILE A 150 7.05 -2.79 -22.09
CA ILE A 150 7.46 -2.55 -20.69
C ILE A 150 6.29 -2.03 -19.83
N MET A 151 5.44 -1.15 -20.40
CA MET A 151 4.23 -0.68 -19.71
C MET A 151 3.22 -1.82 -19.50
N SER A 152 3.10 -2.76 -20.44
CA SER A 152 2.27 -3.96 -20.24
C SER A 152 2.78 -4.85 -19.11
N PHE A 153 4.09 -4.99 -18.94
CA PHE A 153 4.67 -5.69 -17.80
C PHE A 153 4.45 -4.96 -16.47
N TRP A 154 4.38 -3.64 -16.47
CA TRP A 154 3.97 -2.88 -15.30
C TRP A 154 2.53 -3.24 -14.88
N LEU A 155 1.59 -3.25 -15.82
CA LEU A 155 0.21 -3.66 -15.55
C LEU A 155 0.12 -5.14 -15.12
N LEU A 156 0.95 -6.01 -15.69
CA LEU A 156 1.03 -7.40 -15.27
C LEU A 156 1.46 -7.56 -13.80
N SER A 157 2.28 -6.64 -13.27
CA SER A 157 2.65 -6.67 -11.84
C SER A 157 1.44 -6.46 -10.92
N VAL A 158 0.46 -5.67 -11.34
CA VAL A 158 -0.83 -5.52 -10.64
C VAL A 158 -1.60 -6.85 -10.62
N THR A 159 -1.67 -7.52 -11.78
CA THR A 159 -2.33 -8.82 -11.91
C THR A 159 -1.70 -9.86 -10.97
N PHE A 160 -0.37 -9.92 -10.89
CA PHE A 160 0.31 -10.81 -9.93
C PHE A 160 -0.01 -10.44 -8.48
N GLY A 161 -0.12 -9.15 -8.16
CA GLY A 161 -0.59 -8.69 -6.85
C GLY A 161 -1.96 -9.27 -6.51
N ASN A 162 -2.91 -9.22 -7.44
CA ASN A 162 -4.27 -9.77 -7.25
C ASN A 162 -4.27 -11.30 -7.12
N VAL A 163 -3.39 -12.00 -7.83
CA VAL A 163 -3.20 -13.45 -7.63
C VAL A 163 -2.72 -13.77 -6.22
N TRP A 164 -1.79 -12.98 -5.67
CA TRP A 164 -1.37 -13.10 -4.28
C TRP A 164 -2.52 -12.90 -3.29
N VAL A 165 -3.38 -11.91 -3.52
CA VAL A 165 -4.61 -11.69 -2.72
C VAL A 165 -5.49 -12.93 -2.74
N LEU A 166 -5.74 -13.49 -3.92
CA LEU A 166 -6.55 -14.70 -4.08
C LEU A 166 -5.97 -15.89 -3.31
N LEU A 167 -4.67 -16.16 -3.49
CA LEU A 167 -3.99 -17.28 -2.85
C LEU A 167 -3.95 -17.13 -1.33
N THR A 168 -3.69 -15.93 -0.81
CA THR A 168 -3.66 -15.66 0.63
C THR A 168 -5.03 -15.85 1.25
N ASN A 169 -6.07 -15.26 0.65
CA ASN A 169 -7.44 -15.40 1.17
C ASN A 169 -7.95 -16.84 1.10
N ALA A 170 -7.56 -17.60 0.09
CA ALA A 170 -7.88 -19.03 0.02
C ALA A 170 -7.11 -19.84 1.07
N GLY A 171 -5.84 -19.52 1.28
CA GLY A 171 -4.98 -20.20 2.26
C GLY A 171 -5.45 -20.00 3.71
N VAL A 172 -5.83 -18.78 4.06
CA VAL A 172 -6.30 -18.44 5.42
C VAL A 172 -7.60 -19.17 5.77
N LYS A 173 -8.44 -19.46 4.77
CA LYS A 173 -9.69 -20.22 4.95
C LYS A 173 -9.49 -21.74 5.02
N SER A 174 -8.27 -22.24 4.89
CA SER A 174 -8.01 -23.67 5.07
C SER A 174 -8.21 -24.09 6.53
N GLU A 175 -8.72 -25.28 6.77
CA GLU A 175 -9.01 -25.79 8.13
C GLU A 175 -7.77 -25.73 9.05
N VAL A 176 -6.58 -26.03 8.50
CA VAL A 176 -5.32 -26.01 9.25
C VAL A 176 -4.98 -24.59 9.69
N MET A 177 -5.12 -23.61 8.79
CA MET A 177 -4.78 -22.22 9.10
C MET A 177 -5.79 -21.61 10.06
N VAL A 178 -7.08 -21.87 9.88
CA VAL A 178 -8.14 -21.43 10.80
C VAL A 178 -7.87 -21.93 12.23
N ALA A 179 -7.49 -23.21 12.38
CA ALA A 179 -7.13 -23.76 13.68
C ALA A 179 -5.89 -23.08 14.31
N GLN A 180 -4.88 -22.77 13.51
CA GLN A 180 -3.68 -22.06 13.98
C GLN A 180 -3.96 -20.61 14.37
N ILE A 181 -4.77 -19.91 13.60
CA ILE A 181 -5.18 -18.53 13.91
C ILE A 181 -5.98 -18.51 15.21
N ALA A 182 -6.94 -19.42 15.36
CA ALA A 182 -7.71 -19.54 16.60
C ALA A 182 -6.82 -19.84 17.82
N ALA A 183 -5.80 -20.68 17.66
CA ALA A 183 -4.83 -20.97 18.72
C ALA A 183 -3.95 -19.75 19.08
N SER A 184 -3.74 -18.80 18.17
CA SER A 184 -2.98 -17.57 18.43
C SER A 184 -3.77 -16.52 19.22
N GLY A 185 -5.07 -16.68 19.38
CA GLY A 185 -5.96 -15.71 20.04
C GLY A 185 -6.27 -14.47 19.19
N MET A 186 -5.87 -14.43 17.93
CA MET A 186 -6.19 -13.34 16.98
C MET A 186 -7.42 -13.69 16.15
N SER A 187 -8.14 -12.65 15.70
CA SER A 187 -9.16 -12.82 14.66
C SER A 187 -8.52 -13.08 13.29
N GLU A 188 -9.28 -13.67 12.37
CA GLU A 188 -8.86 -13.88 10.98
C GLU A 188 -8.45 -12.54 10.32
N ASN A 189 -9.22 -11.48 10.57
CA ASN A 189 -8.95 -10.15 10.04
C ASN A 189 -7.64 -9.57 10.58
N ALA A 190 -7.41 -9.63 11.89
CA ALA A 190 -6.16 -9.16 12.50
C ALA A 190 -4.95 -9.94 11.96
N PHE A 191 -5.06 -11.27 11.88
CA PHE A 191 -4.01 -12.11 11.31
C PHE A 191 -3.67 -11.72 9.87
N LEU A 192 -4.67 -11.56 9.00
CA LEU A 192 -4.47 -11.13 7.61
C LEU A 192 -3.76 -9.78 7.53
N MET A 193 -4.15 -8.82 8.37
CA MET A 193 -3.53 -7.50 8.39
C MET A 193 -2.05 -7.56 8.74
N PHE A 194 -1.68 -8.29 9.79
CA PHE A 194 -0.27 -8.45 10.16
C PHE A 194 0.51 -9.32 9.18
N PHE A 195 -0.13 -10.32 8.56
CA PHE A 195 0.49 -11.11 7.49
C PHE A 195 0.88 -10.21 6.31
N PHE A 196 -0.05 -9.38 5.81
CA PHE A 196 0.25 -8.45 4.71
C PHE A 196 1.29 -7.40 5.11
N ALA A 197 1.26 -6.91 6.36
CA ALA A 197 2.31 -6.03 6.87
C ALA A 197 3.70 -6.69 6.82
N GLY A 198 3.82 -7.91 7.33
CA GLY A 198 5.07 -8.68 7.29
C GLY A 198 5.53 -8.94 5.86
N PHE A 199 4.61 -9.34 4.99
CA PHE A 199 4.89 -9.56 3.57
C PHE A 199 5.42 -8.29 2.88
N ALA A 200 4.84 -7.11 3.18
CA ALA A 200 5.32 -5.84 2.67
C ALA A 200 6.74 -5.50 3.14
N PHE A 201 7.04 -5.69 4.42
CA PHE A 201 8.38 -5.40 4.93
C PHE A 201 9.44 -6.33 4.34
N VAL A 202 9.14 -7.62 4.18
CA VAL A 202 10.03 -8.55 3.48
C VAL A 202 10.25 -8.08 2.03
N ALA A 203 9.19 -7.72 1.32
CA ALA A 203 9.27 -7.19 -0.04
C ALA A 203 10.09 -5.89 -0.10
N ALA A 204 9.90 -4.97 0.87
CA ALA A 204 10.65 -3.72 0.95
C ALA A 204 12.17 -3.96 1.13
N VAL A 205 12.53 -4.92 1.98
CA VAL A 205 13.94 -5.32 2.19
C VAL A 205 14.53 -5.91 0.92
N ILE A 206 13.84 -6.86 0.28
CA ILE A 206 14.29 -7.47 -0.99
C ILE A 206 14.43 -6.38 -2.06
N PHE A 207 13.45 -5.48 -2.16
CA PHE A 207 13.49 -4.37 -3.10
C PHE A 207 14.67 -3.44 -2.84
N ALA A 208 14.94 -3.07 -1.58
CA ALA A 208 16.06 -2.19 -1.21
C ALA A 208 17.42 -2.83 -1.53
N LEU A 209 17.56 -4.15 -1.31
CA LEU A 209 18.77 -4.89 -1.65
C LEU A 209 19.00 -4.95 -3.18
N TYR A 210 17.93 -5.17 -3.93
CA TYR A 210 17.98 -5.19 -5.39
C TYR A 210 18.28 -3.79 -5.95
N ALA A 211 17.62 -2.75 -5.43
CA ALA A 211 17.80 -1.37 -5.86
C ALA A 211 19.25 -0.86 -5.73
N LYS A 212 19.98 -1.32 -4.71
CA LYS A 212 21.41 -1.00 -4.53
C LYS A 212 22.31 -1.52 -5.65
N ARG A 213 21.88 -2.59 -6.33
CA ARG A 213 22.65 -3.27 -7.39
C ARG A 213 22.16 -2.97 -8.79
N TYR A 214 21.07 -2.22 -8.91
CA TYR A 214 20.44 -1.96 -10.21
C TYR A 214 21.25 -0.94 -11.02
N PRO A 215 21.74 -1.31 -12.23
CA PRO A 215 22.41 -0.38 -13.12
C PRO A 215 21.36 0.54 -13.77
N MET A 216 21.32 1.81 -13.36
CA MET A 216 20.43 2.81 -13.96
C MET A 216 20.89 3.16 -15.36
N GLN A 217 20.02 2.97 -16.37
CA GLN A 217 20.23 3.41 -17.74
C GLN A 217 19.09 4.35 -18.10
N ASP A 218 19.39 5.60 -18.45
CA ASP A 218 18.37 6.60 -18.78
C ASP A 218 18.27 6.75 -20.30
N TYR A 219 17.31 6.05 -20.90
CA TYR A 219 17.01 6.14 -22.32
C TYR A 219 16.16 7.36 -22.71
N TYR A 220 15.73 8.16 -21.72
CA TYR A 220 14.94 9.36 -21.97
C TYR A 220 15.82 10.55 -22.38
N ARG A 221 17.06 10.61 -21.84
CA ARG A 221 18.04 11.67 -22.13
C ARG A 221 19.02 11.32 -23.26
N ALA A 222 18.98 10.10 -23.74
CA ALA A 222 19.86 9.60 -24.80
C ALA A 222 19.23 9.71 -26.21
N ALA A 223 18.06 10.35 -26.34
CA ALA A 223 17.37 10.70 -27.58
C ALA A 223 17.42 12.25 -27.73
#